data_db39774c10faf1a162bfc30e426aa9fc
#
_entry.id   db39774c10faf1a162bfc30e426aa9fc
#
_cell.length_a   1.000
_cell.length_b   1.000
_cell.length_c   1.000
_cell.angle_alpha   90.00
_cell.angle_beta   90.00
_cell.angle_gamma   90.00
#
_symmetry.space_group_name_H-M   'P 1'
#
loop_
_entity.id
_entity.type
_entity.pdbx_description
1 polymer ?
#
loop_
_entity_poly.entity_id
_entity_poly.type
_entity_poly.pdbx_seq_one_letter_code
_entity_poly.pdbx_strand_id
1 'polypeptide(L)'
;SSVEVLGDTAALTKVGLNRTPTERETAGAIAGDGLISTVSGLFGCLPLTSFAQNIGLVAMTKVVNRKVILSGGLILVLASFVPAIAEVFNSLPQAVLGGCTIMMFGNIILSGFQMIAEAGFTQRNITIAALSLTIGIGFTQVSDIFTQFPALFQQIFASNCIAVAFVVAVILNTVLPSEEHFLSAPKEAPAADAE
;
A
#
# COMPACT_ATOMS: atom_id res chain seq x y z
N SER A 1 9.39 -2.92 -1.91
CA SER A 1 9.50 -2.11 -0.68
C SER A 1 9.34 -0.60 -0.94
N SER A 2 10.18 0.09 -1.76
CA SER A 2 10.11 1.57 -1.90
C SER A 2 8.72 2.11 -2.30
N VAL A 3 8.01 1.47 -3.22
CA VAL A 3 6.64 1.86 -3.62
C VAL A 3 5.64 1.63 -2.48
N GLU A 4 5.80 0.54 -1.75
CA GLU A 4 5.01 0.21 -0.57
C GLU A 4 5.22 1.24 0.54
N VAL A 5 6.49 1.58 0.86
CA VAL A 5 6.83 2.62 1.84
C VAL A 5 6.25 3.99 1.47
N LEU A 6 6.22 4.33 0.18
CA LEU A 6 5.55 5.54 -0.32
C LEU A 6 4.05 5.54 0.00
N GLY A 7 3.37 4.43 -0.33
CA GLY A 7 1.95 4.25 -0.06
C GLY A 7 1.64 4.29 1.44
N ASP A 8 2.41 3.55 2.24
CA ASP A 8 2.25 3.48 3.68
C ASP A 8 2.49 4.85 4.36
N THR A 9 3.52 5.59 3.93
CA THR A 9 3.79 6.93 4.45
C THR A 9 2.65 7.89 4.13
N ALA A 10 2.12 7.83 2.90
CA ALA A 10 0.99 8.65 2.50
C ALA A 10 -0.28 8.30 3.30
N ALA A 11 -0.60 7.01 3.42
CA ALA A 11 -1.75 6.53 4.17
C ALA A 11 -1.63 6.87 5.67
N LEU A 12 -0.46 6.66 6.28
CA LEU A 12 -0.22 6.94 7.69
C LEU A 12 -0.35 8.42 8.02
N THR A 13 0.26 9.30 7.22
CA THR A 13 0.16 10.76 7.43
C THR A 13 -1.25 11.26 7.22
N LYS A 14 -1.98 10.66 6.29
CA LYS A 14 -3.38 11.00 6.06
C LYS A 14 -4.27 10.58 7.21
N VAL A 15 -4.20 9.32 7.61
CA VAL A 15 -5.02 8.76 8.67
C VAL A 15 -4.69 9.34 10.04
N GLY A 16 -3.39 9.55 10.33
CA GLY A 16 -2.92 10.02 11.62
C GLY A 16 -2.92 11.54 11.77
N LEU A 17 -2.49 12.28 10.75
CA LEU A 17 -2.24 13.71 10.79
C LEU A 17 -3.19 14.53 9.91
N ASN A 18 -4.04 13.89 9.13
CA ASN A 18 -5.00 14.50 8.19
C ASN A 18 -4.33 15.49 7.20
N ARG A 19 -3.15 15.14 6.71
CA ARG A 19 -2.40 15.91 5.71
C ARG A 19 -1.63 14.98 4.77
N THR A 20 -1.12 15.51 3.67
CA THR A 20 -0.18 14.81 2.81
C THR A 20 1.23 14.80 3.42
N PRO A 21 2.04 13.74 3.17
CA PRO A 21 3.42 13.70 3.61
C PRO A 21 4.26 14.76 2.88
N THR A 22 5.26 15.28 3.55
CA THR A 22 6.27 16.13 2.93
C THR A 22 7.30 15.28 2.19
N GLU A 23 7.96 15.86 1.18
CA GLU A 23 9.04 15.17 0.45
C GLU A 23 10.14 14.66 1.39
N ARG A 24 10.45 15.43 2.43
CA ARG A 24 11.45 15.05 3.43
C ARG A 24 11.02 13.84 4.27
N GLU A 25 9.75 13.75 4.63
CA GLU A 25 9.21 12.59 5.37
C GLU A 25 9.24 11.34 4.51
N THR A 26 8.84 11.46 3.26
CA THR A 26 8.84 10.36 2.29
C THR A 26 10.27 9.88 1.99
N ALA A 27 11.19 10.80 1.70
CA ALA A 27 12.60 10.47 1.48
C ALA A 27 13.23 9.85 2.74
N GLY A 28 12.90 10.36 3.93
CA GLY A 28 13.35 9.82 5.20
C GLY A 28 12.83 8.41 5.46
N ALA A 29 11.57 8.12 5.13
CA ALA A 29 10.98 6.79 5.27
C ALA A 29 11.68 5.76 4.35
N ILE A 30 11.89 6.10 3.09
CA ILE A 30 12.59 5.22 2.12
C ILE A 30 14.04 5.00 2.54
N ALA A 31 14.74 6.06 2.94
CA ALA A 31 16.13 5.96 3.38
C ALA A 31 16.25 5.12 4.65
N GLY A 32 15.32 5.27 5.61
CA GLY A 32 15.26 4.48 6.83
C GLY A 32 15.02 3.00 6.55
N ASP A 33 14.06 2.68 5.69
CA ASP A 33 13.74 1.30 5.28
C ASP A 33 14.96 0.63 4.60
N GLY A 34 15.60 1.32 3.68
CA GLY A 34 16.79 0.82 2.99
C GLY A 34 18.00 0.62 3.92
N LEU A 35 18.21 1.55 4.86
CA LEU A 35 19.31 1.48 5.82
C LEU A 35 19.12 0.31 6.78
N ILE A 36 17.91 0.13 7.34
CA ILE A 36 17.60 -0.97 8.26
C ILE A 36 17.64 -2.31 7.53
N SER A 37 17.15 -2.39 6.29
CA SER A 37 17.25 -3.59 5.46
C SER A 37 18.70 -3.98 5.18
N THR A 38 19.59 -2.99 4.97
CA THR A 38 21.01 -3.23 4.79
C THR A 38 21.65 -3.80 6.07
N VAL A 39 21.35 -3.21 7.22
CA VAL A 39 21.81 -3.72 8.52
C VAL A 39 21.28 -5.14 8.77
N SER A 40 20.01 -5.38 8.51
CA SER A 40 19.38 -6.70 8.61
C SER A 40 20.11 -7.75 7.75
N GLY A 41 20.45 -7.39 6.51
CA GLY A 41 21.22 -8.25 5.61
C GLY A 41 22.61 -8.62 6.13
N LEU A 42 23.30 -7.70 6.83
CA LEU A 42 24.60 -8.00 7.47
C LEU A 42 24.49 -9.08 8.56
N PHE A 43 23.34 -9.19 9.22
CA PHE A 43 23.06 -10.23 10.20
C PHE A 43 22.42 -11.49 9.58
N GLY A 44 22.34 -11.59 8.27
CA GLY A 44 21.73 -12.73 7.57
C GLY A 44 20.21 -12.82 7.71
N CYS A 45 19.56 -11.71 8.10
CA CYS A 45 18.11 -11.62 8.18
C CYS A 45 17.49 -11.18 6.85
N LEU A 46 16.20 -11.40 6.70
CA LEU A 46 15.42 -10.92 5.55
C LEU A 46 15.36 -9.38 5.52
N PRO A 47 15.23 -8.78 4.32
CA PRO A 47 14.96 -7.34 4.21
C PRO A 47 13.71 -6.97 4.99
N LEU A 48 13.74 -5.83 5.65
CA LEU A 48 12.60 -5.28 6.36
C LEU A 48 11.81 -4.35 5.43
N THR A 49 10.52 -4.24 5.66
CA THR A 49 9.65 -3.25 5.03
C THR A 49 8.71 -2.67 6.08
N SER A 50 8.04 -1.58 5.76
CA SER A 50 7.03 -0.99 6.63
C SER A 50 5.89 -1.99 6.88
N PHE A 51 5.34 -1.98 8.10
CA PHE A 51 4.24 -2.85 8.47
C PHE A 51 2.91 -2.12 8.29
N ALA A 52 2.32 -2.27 7.11
CA ALA A 52 1.11 -1.56 6.69
C ALA A 52 -0.08 -1.73 7.66
N GLN A 53 -0.18 -2.87 8.35
CA GLN A 53 -1.24 -3.13 9.33
C GLN A 53 -1.26 -2.12 10.49
N ASN A 54 -0.13 -1.50 10.81
CA ASN A 54 -0.08 -0.42 11.80
C ASN A 54 -0.86 0.83 11.38
N ILE A 55 -1.07 1.05 10.09
CA ILE A 55 -1.91 2.13 9.58
C ILE A 55 -3.35 1.94 10.08
N GLY A 56 -3.86 0.70 9.98
CA GLY A 56 -5.18 0.34 10.52
C GLY A 56 -5.27 0.58 12.04
N LEU A 57 -4.21 0.25 12.78
CA LEU A 57 -4.16 0.49 14.21
C LEU A 57 -4.17 1.99 14.55
N VAL A 58 -3.40 2.79 13.82
CA VAL A 58 -3.41 4.27 13.97
C VAL A 58 -4.76 4.85 13.56
N ALA A 59 -5.42 4.31 12.54
CA ALA A 59 -6.76 4.70 12.14
C ALA A 59 -7.78 4.56 13.28
N MET A 60 -7.69 3.45 14.03
CA MET A 60 -8.58 3.14 15.14
C MET A 60 -8.24 3.93 16.41
N THR A 61 -6.96 4.00 16.77
CA THR A 61 -6.50 4.56 18.04
C THR A 61 -6.21 6.05 17.99
N LYS A 62 -5.94 6.58 16.79
CA LYS A 62 -5.48 7.96 16.55
C LYS A 62 -4.21 8.34 17.33
N VAL A 63 -3.44 7.36 17.76
CA VAL A 63 -2.18 7.56 18.47
C VAL A 63 -1.05 7.77 17.47
N VAL A 64 -0.61 9.02 17.33
CA VAL A 64 0.48 9.43 16.42
C VAL A 64 1.73 9.92 17.16
N ASN A 65 1.75 9.77 18.47
CA ASN A 65 2.87 10.28 19.29
C ASN A 65 4.12 9.42 19.07
N ARG A 66 5.17 10.04 18.56
CA ARG A 66 6.45 9.39 18.27
C ARG A 66 7.05 8.65 19.49
N LYS A 67 6.89 9.21 20.70
CA LYS A 67 7.42 8.56 21.92
C LYS A 67 6.68 7.26 22.23
N VAL A 68 5.38 7.21 22.01
CA VAL A 68 4.56 5.99 22.22
C VAL A 68 4.98 4.91 21.22
N ILE A 69 5.18 5.26 19.97
CA ILE A 69 5.61 4.31 18.92
C ILE A 69 7.01 3.78 19.23
N LEU A 70 7.94 4.65 19.62
CA LEU A 70 9.29 4.25 20.03
C LEU A 70 9.29 3.35 21.26
N SER A 71 8.45 3.64 22.27
CA SER A 71 8.34 2.77 23.45
C SER A 71 7.76 1.39 23.09
N GLY A 72 6.79 1.33 22.17
CA GLY A 72 6.29 0.07 21.64
C GLY A 72 7.38 -0.75 20.95
N GLY A 73 8.18 -0.13 20.08
CA GLY A 73 9.32 -0.77 19.45
C GLY A 73 10.35 -1.28 20.46
N LEU A 74 10.66 -0.49 21.50
CA LEU A 74 11.57 -0.89 22.56
C LEU A 74 11.04 -2.11 23.34
N ILE A 75 9.75 -2.12 23.66
CA ILE A 75 9.10 -3.26 24.32
C ILE A 75 9.22 -4.53 23.47
N LEU A 76 9.02 -4.44 22.14
CA LEU A 76 9.17 -5.57 21.23
C LEU A 76 10.62 -6.09 21.22
N VAL A 77 11.60 -5.19 21.20
CA VAL A 77 13.02 -5.58 21.28
C VAL A 77 13.31 -6.30 22.59
N LEU A 78 12.86 -5.78 23.73
CA LEU A 78 13.04 -6.44 25.03
C LEU A 78 12.30 -7.79 25.10
N ALA A 79 11.10 -7.87 24.54
CA ALA A 79 10.32 -9.10 24.47
C ALA A 79 11.01 -10.19 23.64
N SER A 80 11.79 -9.82 22.63
CA SER A 80 12.51 -10.78 21.77
C SER A 80 13.59 -11.57 22.52
N PHE A 81 14.08 -11.07 23.66
CA PHE A 81 15.03 -11.78 24.51
C PHE A 81 14.35 -12.82 25.41
N VAL A 82 13.03 -12.86 25.49
CA VAL A 82 12.28 -13.78 26.36
C VAL A 82 11.47 -14.76 25.50
N PRO A 83 11.97 -15.98 25.23
CA PRO A 83 11.30 -16.97 24.36
C PRO A 83 9.87 -17.31 24.80
N ALA A 84 9.61 -17.32 26.11
CA ALA A 84 8.27 -17.59 26.66
C ALA A 84 7.19 -16.64 26.14
N ILE A 85 7.52 -15.38 25.82
CA ILE A 85 6.58 -14.42 25.25
C ILE A 85 6.20 -14.85 23.83
N ALA A 86 7.16 -15.31 23.04
CA ALA A 86 6.89 -15.83 21.69
C ALA A 86 5.98 -17.07 21.72
N GLU A 87 6.18 -17.96 22.69
CA GLU A 87 5.32 -19.15 22.88
C GLU A 87 3.88 -18.78 23.21
N VAL A 88 3.67 -17.77 24.06
CA VAL A 88 2.33 -17.26 24.38
C VAL A 88 1.64 -16.73 23.11
N PHE A 89 2.34 -15.96 22.27
CA PHE A 89 1.77 -15.47 21.01
C PHE A 89 1.47 -16.60 20.04
N ASN A 90 2.32 -17.62 19.94
CA ASN A 90 2.09 -18.79 19.11
C ASN A 90 0.92 -19.66 19.59
N SER A 91 0.56 -19.58 20.87
CA SER A 91 -0.56 -20.32 21.45
C SER A 91 -1.92 -19.67 21.19
N LEU A 92 -1.95 -18.46 20.63
CA LEU A 92 -3.21 -17.77 20.32
C LEU A 92 -4.00 -18.52 19.24
N PRO A 93 -5.33 -18.72 19.44
CA PRO A 93 -6.16 -19.37 18.45
C PRO A 93 -6.16 -18.60 17.13
N GLN A 94 -5.99 -19.33 16.02
CA GLN A 94 -6.00 -18.75 14.67
C GLN A 94 -7.26 -17.93 14.36
N ALA A 95 -8.42 -18.33 14.95
CA ALA A 95 -9.68 -17.63 14.79
C ALA A 95 -9.63 -16.19 15.38
N VAL A 96 -8.94 -16.00 16.51
CA VAL A 96 -8.78 -14.69 17.16
C VAL A 96 -7.86 -13.80 16.31
N LEU A 97 -6.72 -14.36 15.89
CA LEU A 97 -5.80 -13.65 14.99
C LEU A 97 -6.46 -13.25 13.67
N GLY A 98 -7.23 -14.17 13.08
CA GLY A 98 -7.97 -13.91 11.84
C GLY A 98 -9.00 -12.78 12.00
N GLY A 99 -9.76 -12.77 13.10
CA GLY A 99 -10.72 -11.71 13.38
C GLY A 99 -10.08 -10.33 13.52
N CYS A 100 -8.98 -10.20 14.25
CA CYS A 100 -8.22 -8.96 14.38
C CYS A 100 -7.64 -8.51 13.03
N THR A 101 -7.13 -9.45 12.25
CA THR A 101 -6.54 -9.18 10.94
C THR A 101 -7.56 -8.62 9.96
N ILE A 102 -8.77 -9.19 9.90
CA ILE A 102 -9.86 -8.70 9.04
C ILE A 102 -10.20 -7.24 9.37
N MET A 103 -10.32 -6.89 10.66
CA MET A 103 -10.59 -5.49 11.04
C MET A 103 -9.48 -4.53 10.63
N MET A 104 -8.20 -4.94 10.80
CA MET A 104 -7.07 -4.11 10.41
C MET A 104 -7.00 -3.91 8.88
N PHE A 105 -7.14 -4.97 8.10
CA PHE A 105 -7.15 -4.88 6.65
C PHE A 105 -8.35 -4.08 6.12
N GLY A 106 -9.51 -4.19 6.75
CA GLY A 106 -10.66 -3.35 6.42
C GLY A 106 -10.37 -1.86 6.54
N ASN A 107 -9.69 -1.44 7.61
CA ASN A 107 -9.28 -0.03 7.77
C ASN A 107 -8.23 0.41 6.74
N ILE A 108 -7.30 -0.48 6.35
CA ILE A 108 -6.31 -0.17 5.30
C ILE A 108 -7.00 0.04 3.95
N ILE A 109 -7.95 -0.83 3.60
CA ILE A 109 -8.74 -0.69 2.37
C ILE A 109 -9.51 0.64 2.35
N LEU A 110 -10.17 0.98 3.45
CA LEU A 110 -10.88 2.27 3.58
C LEU A 110 -9.93 3.46 3.44
N SER A 111 -8.74 3.38 4.00
CA SER A 111 -7.72 4.44 3.83
C SER A 111 -7.29 4.59 2.36
N GLY A 112 -7.15 3.48 1.63
CA GLY A 112 -6.89 3.50 0.18
C GLY A 112 -8.02 4.18 -0.60
N PHE A 113 -9.28 3.86 -0.29
CA PHE A 113 -10.44 4.52 -0.90
C PHE A 113 -10.50 6.01 -0.58
N GLN A 114 -10.16 6.42 0.65
CA GLN A 114 -10.09 7.84 1.00
C GLN A 114 -9.05 8.59 0.17
N MET A 115 -7.88 8.00 -0.05
CA MET A 115 -6.84 8.59 -0.90
C MET A 115 -7.30 8.75 -2.36
N ILE A 116 -8.00 7.76 -2.91
CA ILE A 116 -8.58 7.84 -4.25
C ILE A 116 -9.65 8.92 -4.32
N ALA A 117 -10.52 9.01 -3.30
CA ALA A 117 -11.58 10.01 -3.23
C ALA A 117 -11.02 11.45 -3.17
N GLU A 118 -9.90 11.66 -2.49
CA GLU A 118 -9.23 12.96 -2.40
C GLU A 118 -8.53 13.39 -3.68
N ALA A 119 -8.04 12.43 -4.45
CA ALA A 119 -7.53 12.71 -5.78
C ALA A 119 -8.62 13.22 -6.74
N GLY A 120 -9.89 13.12 -6.33
CA GLY A 120 -11.07 13.49 -7.09
C GLY A 120 -11.59 12.34 -7.95
N PHE A 121 -12.90 12.14 -7.93
CA PHE A 121 -13.59 11.15 -8.78
C PHE A 121 -13.82 11.69 -10.19
N THR A 122 -12.74 12.12 -10.84
CA THR A 122 -12.81 12.46 -12.26
C THR A 122 -12.80 11.19 -13.09
N GLN A 123 -13.38 11.22 -14.29
CA GLN A 123 -13.44 10.06 -15.17
C GLN A 123 -12.03 9.49 -15.45
N ARG A 124 -11.04 10.37 -15.57
CA ARG A 124 -9.63 10.01 -15.75
C ARG A 124 -9.08 9.25 -14.53
N ASN A 125 -9.23 9.79 -13.34
CA ASN A 125 -8.71 9.20 -12.11
C ASN A 125 -9.38 7.86 -11.79
N ILE A 126 -10.69 7.75 -12.02
CA ILE A 126 -11.44 6.50 -11.88
C ILE A 126 -10.89 5.45 -12.85
N THR A 127 -10.66 5.82 -14.12
CA THR A 127 -10.12 4.89 -15.12
C THR A 127 -8.72 4.42 -14.75
N ILE A 128 -7.84 5.33 -14.30
CA ILE A 128 -6.49 4.98 -13.87
C ILE A 128 -6.54 4.02 -12.67
N ALA A 129 -7.32 4.34 -11.64
CA ALA A 129 -7.45 3.52 -10.44
C ALA A 129 -8.05 2.14 -10.76
N ALA A 130 -9.13 2.09 -11.52
CA ALA A 130 -9.81 0.84 -11.86
C ALA A 130 -8.91 -0.07 -12.69
N LEU A 131 -8.29 0.43 -13.77
CA LEU A 131 -7.44 -0.38 -14.62
C LEU A 131 -6.17 -0.84 -13.90
N SER A 132 -5.51 0.05 -13.15
CA SER A 132 -4.27 -0.31 -12.44
C SER A 132 -4.52 -1.37 -11.37
N LEU A 133 -5.59 -1.26 -10.59
CA LEU A 133 -5.97 -2.24 -9.59
C LEU A 133 -6.38 -3.58 -10.23
N THR A 134 -7.22 -3.53 -11.26
CA THR A 134 -7.71 -4.75 -11.94
C THR A 134 -6.57 -5.51 -12.60
N ILE A 135 -5.69 -4.82 -13.32
CA ILE A 135 -4.53 -5.42 -13.98
C ILE A 135 -3.54 -5.93 -12.94
N GLY A 136 -3.26 -5.14 -11.88
CA GLY A 136 -2.36 -5.54 -10.81
C GLY A 136 -2.80 -6.82 -10.11
N ILE A 137 -4.06 -6.91 -9.72
CA ILE A 137 -4.64 -8.11 -9.11
C ILE A 137 -4.72 -9.25 -10.12
N GLY A 138 -5.16 -8.97 -11.36
CA GLY A 138 -5.33 -9.97 -12.40
C GLY A 138 -4.03 -10.72 -12.73
N PHE A 139 -2.93 -10.01 -12.86
CA PHE A 139 -1.63 -10.64 -13.14
C PHE A 139 -1.10 -11.53 -12.02
N THR A 140 -1.41 -11.23 -10.77
CA THR A 140 -1.02 -12.10 -9.66
C THR A 140 -1.87 -13.36 -9.55
N GLN A 141 -3.09 -13.36 -10.09
CA GLN A 141 -3.93 -14.55 -10.15
C GLN A 141 -3.52 -15.51 -11.28
N VAL A 142 -2.86 -15.01 -12.34
CA VAL A 142 -2.43 -15.80 -13.49
C VAL A 142 -0.91 -15.65 -13.65
N SER A 143 -0.16 -16.19 -12.70
CA SER A 143 1.31 -16.14 -12.66
C SER A 143 1.99 -16.76 -13.87
N ASP A 144 1.31 -17.69 -14.56
CA ASP A 144 1.84 -18.39 -15.72
C ASP A 144 2.13 -17.49 -16.93
N ILE A 145 1.52 -16.31 -16.99
CA ILE A 145 1.79 -15.29 -18.02
C ILE A 145 3.27 -14.90 -18.06
N PHE A 146 3.92 -14.91 -16.89
CA PHE A 146 5.32 -14.49 -16.77
C PHE A 146 6.35 -15.58 -17.04
N THR A 147 5.94 -16.83 -17.30
CA THR A 147 6.86 -17.97 -17.51
C THR A 147 7.81 -17.80 -18.70
N GLN A 148 7.40 -17.01 -19.69
CA GLN A 148 8.19 -16.70 -20.89
C GLN A 148 9.20 -15.53 -20.69
N PHE A 149 9.13 -14.83 -19.54
CA PHE A 149 9.99 -13.69 -19.26
C PHE A 149 11.26 -14.08 -18.48
N PRO A 150 12.33 -13.25 -18.52
CA PRO A 150 13.53 -13.48 -17.72
C PRO A 150 13.22 -13.62 -16.22
N ALA A 151 14.01 -14.43 -15.51
CA ALA A 151 13.78 -14.77 -14.09
C ALA A 151 13.61 -13.53 -13.18
N LEU A 152 14.34 -12.43 -13.45
CA LEU A 152 14.19 -11.18 -12.72
C LEU A 152 12.80 -10.55 -12.87
N PHE A 153 12.23 -10.61 -14.08
CA PHE A 153 10.88 -10.13 -14.35
C PHE A 153 9.83 -10.97 -13.62
N GLN A 154 10.00 -12.28 -13.63
CA GLN A 154 9.10 -13.18 -12.90
C GLN A 154 9.10 -12.88 -11.40
N GLN A 155 10.26 -12.69 -10.78
CA GLN A 155 10.36 -12.41 -9.35
C GLN A 155 9.73 -11.07 -8.95
N ILE A 156 9.81 -10.05 -9.82
CA ILE A 156 9.28 -8.71 -9.51
C ILE A 156 7.77 -8.62 -9.78
N PHE A 157 7.30 -9.18 -10.88
CA PHE A 157 5.93 -8.94 -11.36
C PHE A 157 4.95 -10.10 -11.10
N ALA A 158 5.41 -11.34 -11.11
CA ALA A 158 4.50 -12.48 -10.93
C ALA A 158 3.95 -12.61 -9.50
N SER A 159 4.70 -12.15 -8.50
CA SER A 159 4.33 -12.28 -7.08
C SER A 159 3.88 -10.98 -6.42
N ASN A 160 3.94 -9.84 -7.13
CA ASN A 160 3.78 -8.54 -6.51
C ASN A 160 2.77 -7.64 -7.27
N CYS A 161 1.50 -7.72 -6.86
CA CYS A 161 0.43 -6.91 -7.45
C CYS A 161 0.70 -5.40 -7.33
N ILE A 162 1.38 -4.95 -6.27
CA ILE A 162 1.69 -3.54 -6.02
C ILE A 162 2.62 -3.00 -7.11
N ALA A 163 3.65 -3.79 -7.48
CA ALA A 163 4.59 -3.38 -8.53
C ALA A 163 3.90 -3.25 -9.89
N VAL A 164 3.05 -4.22 -10.23
CA VAL A 164 2.28 -4.18 -11.49
C VAL A 164 1.30 -3.02 -11.50
N ALA A 165 0.50 -2.86 -10.45
CA ALA A 165 -0.48 -1.78 -10.34
C ALA A 165 0.20 -0.40 -10.42
N PHE A 166 1.34 -0.23 -9.76
CA PHE A 166 2.12 1.01 -9.81
C PHE A 166 2.60 1.34 -11.23
N VAL A 167 3.22 0.37 -11.92
CA VAL A 167 3.72 0.58 -13.29
C VAL A 167 2.56 0.93 -14.23
N VAL A 168 1.44 0.21 -14.13
CA VAL A 168 0.25 0.47 -14.94
C VAL A 168 -0.32 1.86 -14.63
N ALA A 169 -0.41 2.24 -13.35
CA ALA A 169 -0.90 3.56 -12.94
C ALA A 169 -0.01 4.69 -13.50
N VAL A 170 1.32 4.55 -13.44
CA VAL A 170 2.26 5.54 -14.00
C VAL A 170 2.12 5.63 -15.52
N ILE A 171 2.04 4.50 -16.22
CA ILE A 171 1.84 4.49 -17.68
C ILE A 171 0.52 5.16 -18.04
N LEU A 172 -0.58 4.79 -17.40
CA LEU A 172 -1.88 5.38 -17.65
C LEU A 172 -1.91 6.88 -17.32
N ASN A 173 -1.27 7.29 -16.25
CA ASN A 173 -1.19 8.70 -15.87
C ASN A 173 -0.41 9.55 -16.87
N THR A 174 0.56 8.96 -17.58
CA THR A 174 1.33 9.66 -18.62
C THR A 174 0.66 9.62 -19.99
N VAL A 175 -0.07 8.54 -20.30
CA VAL A 175 -0.69 8.32 -21.61
C VAL A 175 -2.08 8.96 -21.70
N LEU A 176 -2.88 8.94 -20.63
CA LEU A 176 -4.20 9.54 -20.65
C LEU A 176 -4.11 11.07 -20.69
N PRO A 177 -4.87 11.72 -21.58
CA PRO A 177 -4.90 13.18 -21.69
C PRO A 177 -5.35 13.83 -20.38
N SER A 178 -4.95 15.10 -20.19
CA SER A 178 -5.35 15.90 -19.02
C SER A 178 -6.88 16.08 -18.94
N GLU A 179 -7.38 16.38 -17.76
CA GLU A 179 -8.83 16.51 -17.48
C GLU A 179 -9.54 17.53 -18.39
N GLU A 180 -8.87 18.61 -18.79
CA GLU A 180 -9.42 19.62 -19.69
C GLU A 180 -9.85 19.03 -21.03
N HIS A 181 -9.15 18.00 -21.49
CA HIS A 181 -9.49 17.33 -22.76
C HIS A 181 -10.71 16.38 -22.62
N PHE A 182 -10.89 15.76 -21.44
CA PHE A 182 -12.06 14.93 -21.15
C PHE A 182 -13.35 15.74 -20.99
N LEU A 183 -13.26 16.96 -20.47
CA LEU A 183 -14.40 17.87 -20.32
C LEU A 183 -14.80 18.56 -21.63
N SER A 184 -13.87 18.65 -22.58
CA SER A 184 -14.11 19.24 -23.90
C SER A 184 -14.64 18.25 -24.95
N ALA A 185 -14.68 16.95 -24.64
CA ALA A 185 -15.31 15.98 -25.52
C ALA A 185 -16.82 16.32 -25.68
N PRO A 186 -17.37 16.39 -26.88
CA PRO A 186 -18.80 16.66 -27.07
C PRO A 186 -19.61 15.59 -26.31
N LYS A 187 -20.48 16.01 -25.38
CA LYS A 187 -21.52 15.12 -24.88
C LYS A 187 -22.27 14.59 -26.08
N GLU A 188 -22.18 13.31 -26.38
CA GLU A 188 -23.08 12.67 -27.35
C GLU A 188 -24.49 13.09 -26.98
N ALA A 189 -25.15 13.73 -27.97
CA ALA A 189 -26.53 14.13 -27.84
C ALA A 189 -27.36 12.89 -27.50
N PRO A 190 -28.32 12.98 -26.56
CA PRO A 190 -29.22 11.87 -26.29
C PRO A 190 -29.85 11.47 -27.60
N ALA A 191 -29.80 10.18 -27.93
CA ALA A 191 -30.46 9.63 -29.09
C ALA A 191 -31.91 10.10 -29.06
N ALA A 192 -32.27 10.93 -30.06
CA ALA A 192 -33.63 11.41 -30.23
C ALA A 192 -34.52 10.17 -30.39
N ASP A 193 -35.56 10.13 -29.58
CA ASP A 193 -36.61 9.14 -29.59
C ASP A 193 -37.05 8.90 -31.06
N ALA A 194 -36.84 7.67 -31.53
CA ALA A 194 -37.47 7.19 -32.72
C ALA A 194 -38.84 6.67 -32.33
N GLU A 195 -39.84 7.45 -32.67
CA GLU A 195 -41.25 7.03 -32.75
C GLU A 195 -41.45 5.84 -33.71
#